data_54dda21706299fa2e059b7d5a80836b6
#
_entry.id   54dda21706299fa2e059b7d5a80836b6
#
_cell.length_a   1.000
_cell.length_b   1.000
_cell.length_c   1.000
_cell.angle_alpha   90.00
_cell.angle_beta   90.00
_cell.angle_gamma   90.00
#
_symmetry.space_group_name_H-M   'P 1'
#
loop_
_entity.id
_entity.type
_entity.pdbx_description
1 polymer ?
#
loop_
_entity_poly.entity_id
_entity_poly.type
_entity_poly.pdbx_seq_one_letter_code
_entity_poly.pdbx_strand_id
1 'polypeptide(L)'
;MGSQLSAGVVWNEFDLTTVVPSVASTEGAIAGVFRWGPVKERTLIDSEVKLVSVFHKPTNFNAETFFVASDFLSYGNKLYVTRVVSNTALNAGTSSVQALTREAAEAVNADFLARYPGELGNSLGYSICGSLTAFSGQLANVAITVGATTMSYSTANSAVVTVGDVVRVGSPQIGFQDLEVTNVGTGTLTFNDKFKLASNTGVSATRFWKYYKQVSGAPTGGNIHVVVHDTDGKVSGVAGAVLEVYNGVGLYEDSKLADGTNNYYKEVINGVSKWIYAGSNVLTNETIPDYVEFDGGTDGADEATVSLAVLAGGYDLYKDAEQVDISLILQGKAVWGVNSTGLANYILDNICLARRDCIALISPPKSAVVANPGYERDAILTFVNNLTRTSYGVLDSGYKQRYDRYNDVFRWTPLNGDIAGLIVRTDEQTDPWFSPAGYNRGQLKNVVKLAYNPGKADRDVLYPAGVNPVITQPGHGTILFGDKTLEDLTNAFDRINVRRLFIILEKAISKAAKSTLFEFNDAFTRAQFVNMVEPYLRDVQGRRGVYDFKVVCDESNNTGEVIDRNEFVGDIYIKPARSINFITLNFVAVRTAVDFNTVIGKF
;
A
#
# COMPACT_ATOMS: atom_id res chain seq x y z
N MET A 1 -2.80 49.38 -21.97
CA MET A 1 -1.82 50.33 -21.36
C MET A 1 -2.40 51.71 -21.48
N GLY A 2 -2.81 52.30 -20.35
CA GLY A 2 -3.25 53.67 -20.31
C GLY A 2 -2.02 54.59 -20.31
N SER A 3 -1.83 55.35 -21.38
CA SER A 3 -0.76 56.34 -21.41
C SER A 3 -1.15 57.53 -20.50
N GLN A 4 -0.34 57.81 -19.52
CA GLN A 4 -0.49 58.99 -18.68
C GLN A 4 -0.11 60.25 -19.48
N LEU A 5 -1.06 61.16 -19.63
CA LEU A 5 -0.90 62.39 -20.42
C LEU A 5 -0.52 63.63 -19.57
N SER A 6 -0.34 63.48 -18.25
CA SER A 6 0.09 64.52 -17.32
C SER A 6 1.20 64.01 -16.41
N ALA A 7 1.99 64.92 -15.83
CA ALA A 7 3.04 64.55 -14.89
C ALA A 7 2.50 63.79 -13.70
N GLY A 8 2.98 62.55 -13.49
CA GLY A 8 2.57 61.65 -12.40
C GLY A 8 3.50 60.46 -12.33
N VAL A 9 3.39 59.68 -11.26
CA VAL A 9 4.16 58.45 -11.02
C VAL A 9 3.32 57.28 -11.47
N VAL A 10 3.84 56.46 -12.39
CA VAL A 10 3.23 55.17 -12.83
C VAL A 10 3.83 54.06 -11.98
N TRP A 11 2.99 53.31 -11.32
CA TRP A 11 3.36 52.13 -10.58
C TRP A 11 3.18 50.91 -11.48
N ASN A 12 4.21 50.09 -11.59
CA ASN A 12 4.11 48.74 -12.15
C ASN A 12 4.59 47.77 -11.06
N GLU A 13 3.73 46.93 -10.57
CA GLU A 13 4.09 45.81 -9.71
C GLU A 13 4.34 44.59 -10.60
N PHE A 14 5.55 44.08 -10.53
CA PHE A 14 5.91 42.79 -11.12
C PHE A 14 6.24 41.85 -9.96
N ASP A 15 5.42 40.82 -9.75
CA ASP A 15 5.77 39.74 -8.83
C ASP A 15 6.82 38.86 -9.51
N LEU A 16 8.08 39.08 -9.16
CA LEU A 16 9.23 38.26 -9.59
C LEU A 16 9.67 37.29 -8.49
N THR A 17 8.86 37.08 -7.45
CA THR A 17 9.16 36.15 -6.37
C THR A 17 9.00 34.71 -6.85
N THR A 18 10.07 34.14 -7.40
CA THR A 18 10.22 32.67 -7.50
C THR A 18 10.46 32.13 -6.10
N VAL A 19 9.42 31.55 -5.50
CA VAL A 19 9.50 30.91 -4.18
C VAL A 19 9.96 29.47 -4.38
N VAL A 20 10.92 29.01 -3.55
CA VAL A 20 11.30 27.60 -3.51
C VAL A 20 10.08 26.79 -3.07
N PRO A 21 9.60 25.84 -3.90
CA PRO A 21 8.39 25.09 -3.57
C PRO A 21 8.63 24.16 -2.38
N SER A 22 7.61 23.96 -1.55
CA SER A 22 7.63 22.92 -0.54
C SER A 22 7.70 21.55 -1.24
N VAL A 23 8.53 20.67 -0.73
CA VAL A 23 8.66 19.30 -1.24
C VAL A 23 8.07 18.32 -0.24
N ALA A 24 7.55 17.23 -0.77
CA ALA A 24 7.02 16.14 0.02
C ALA A 24 8.17 15.44 0.80
N SER A 25 7.94 15.20 2.10
CA SER A 25 8.90 14.56 2.99
C SER A 25 8.34 13.30 3.66
N THR A 26 7.03 13.05 3.51
CA THR A 26 6.27 12.04 4.24
C THR A 26 5.87 10.84 3.40
N GLU A 27 6.16 10.85 2.09
CA GLU A 27 5.81 9.75 1.19
C GLU A 27 6.71 8.54 1.44
N GLY A 28 6.06 7.42 1.83
CA GLY A 28 6.70 6.11 1.98
C GLY A 28 6.48 5.22 0.76
N ALA A 29 7.35 4.23 0.57
CA ALA A 29 7.22 3.19 -0.43
C ALA A 29 7.58 1.82 0.14
N ILE A 30 6.82 0.80 -0.24
CA ILE A 30 7.07 -0.61 0.10
C ILE A 30 6.70 -1.51 -1.07
N ALA A 31 7.52 -2.52 -1.34
CA ALA A 31 7.17 -3.59 -2.25
C ALA A 31 7.23 -4.94 -1.53
N GLY A 32 6.28 -5.83 -1.81
CA GLY A 32 6.25 -7.12 -1.16
C GLY A 32 5.06 -8.00 -1.55
N VAL A 33 4.94 -9.14 -0.90
CA VAL A 33 3.87 -10.10 -1.12
C VAL A 33 2.62 -9.65 -0.36
N PHE A 34 1.50 -9.56 -1.08
CA PHE A 34 0.18 -9.28 -0.53
C PHE A 34 -0.82 -10.31 -1.09
N ARG A 35 -1.92 -10.52 -0.38
CA ARG A 35 -2.87 -11.58 -0.69
C ARG A 35 -3.69 -11.32 -1.97
N TRP A 36 -3.98 -10.04 -2.28
CA TRP A 36 -4.83 -9.62 -3.39
C TRP A 36 -4.34 -8.29 -3.95
N GLY A 37 -4.94 -7.80 -5.02
CA GLY A 37 -4.70 -6.47 -5.56
C GLY A 37 -3.74 -6.41 -6.74
N PRO A 38 -3.57 -5.21 -7.32
CA PRO A 38 -2.78 -5.00 -8.53
C PRO A 38 -1.32 -5.42 -8.34
N VAL A 39 -0.76 -6.07 -9.36
CA VAL A 39 0.61 -6.60 -9.34
C VAL A 39 1.52 -5.69 -10.15
N LYS A 40 2.70 -5.37 -9.60
CA LYS A 40 3.68 -4.46 -10.22
C LYS A 40 3.11 -3.09 -10.59
N GLU A 41 2.21 -2.60 -9.76
CA GLU A 41 1.61 -1.27 -9.88
C GLU A 41 1.80 -0.51 -8.55
N ARG A 42 2.17 0.77 -8.64
CA ARG A 42 2.30 1.66 -7.49
C ARG A 42 0.92 2.12 -7.04
N THR A 43 0.44 1.62 -5.94
CA THR A 43 -0.88 2.00 -5.39
C THR A 43 -0.70 2.89 -4.17
N LEU A 44 -1.24 4.11 -4.21
CA LEU A 44 -1.20 5.02 -3.07
C LEU A 44 -2.26 4.63 -2.03
N ILE A 45 -1.81 4.36 -0.83
CA ILE A 45 -2.60 3.96 0.32
C ILE A 45 -2.50 5.03 1.41
N ASP A 46 -3.65 5.49 1.91
CA ASP A 46 -3.77 6.53 2.91
C ASP A 46 -4.12 6.01 4.32
N SER A 47 -4.62 4.79 4.39
CA SER A 47 -5.12 4.20 5.65
C SER A 47 -5.05 2.68 5.63
N GLU A 48 -5.03 2.05 6.81
CA GLU A 48 -5.10 0.58 6.94
C GLU A 48 -6.41 0.03 6.35
N VAL A 49 -7.52 0.79 6.44
CA VAL A 49 -8.81 0.38 5.83
C VAL A 49 -8.67 0.26 4.32
N LYS A 50 -8.03 1.23 3.66
CA LYS A 50 -7.76 1.18 2.22
C LYS A 50 -6.75 0.08 1.88
N LEU A 51 -5.74 -0.14 2.71
CA LEU A 51 -4.80 -1.26 2.54
C LEU A 51 -5.54 -2.60 2.48
N VAL A 52 -6.47 -2.84 3.43
CA VAL A 52 -7.30 -4.04 3.46
C VAL A 52 -8.28 -4.09 2.28
N SER A 53 -8.85 -2.97 1.87
CA SER A 53 -9.81 -2.94 0.74
C SER A 53 -9.15 -3.28 -0.60
N VAL A 54 -7.87 -2.93 -0.79
CA VAL A 54 -7.12 -3.17 -2.02
C VAL A 54 -6.38 -4.50 -1.98
N PHE A 55 -5.63 -4.76 -0.88
CA PHE A 55 -4.71 -5.90 -0.77
C PHE A 55 -5.23 -7.03 0.11
N HIS A 56 -6.44 -6.87 0.65
CA HIS A 56 -7.13 -7.80 1.55
C HIS A 56 -6.41 -7.99 2.90
N LYS A 57 -7.01 -8.81 3.77
CA LYS A 57 -6.49 -9.10 5.12
C LYS A 57 -5.19 -9.91 5.05
N PRO A 58 -4.26 -9.75 6.01
CA PRO A 58 -3.04 -10.53 6.06
C PRO A 58 -3.32 -11.99 6.35
N THR A 59 -2.40 -12.85 5.91
CA THR A 59 -2.33 -14.28 6.22
C THR A 59 -0.98 -14.60 6.86
N ASN A 60 -0.74 -15.88 7.17
CA ASN A 60 0.57 -16.31 7.67
C ASN A 60 1.70 -16.11 6.64
N PHE A 61 1.36 -16.00 5.35
CA PHE A 61 2.31 -15.91 4.24
C PHE A 61 2.83 -14.49 3.96
N ASN A 62 2.14 -13.45 4.45
CA ASN A 62 2.45 -12.04 4.12
C ASN A 62 2.30 -11.09 5.31
N ALA A 63 2.20 -11.63 6.53
CA ALA A 63 1.86 -10.83 7.70
C ALA A 63 2.94 -9.80 8.06
N GLU A 64 4.23 -10.12 7.93
CA GLU A 64 5.30 -9.20 8.32
C GLU A 64 5.31 -7.97 7.40
N THR A 65 5.22 -8.17 6.08
CA THR A 65 5.15 -7.08 5.09
C THR A 65 3.87 -6.26 5.23
N PHE A 66 2.71 -6.91 5.39
CA PHE A 66 1.43 -6.22 5.58
C PHE A 66 1.46 -5.33 6.83
N PHE A 67 1.97 -5.85 7.94
CA PHE A 67 1.98 -5.09 9.18
C PHE A 67 3.04 -3.99 9.21
N VAL A 68 4.13 -4.09 8.46
CA VAL A 68 5.04 -2.97 8.23
C VAL A 68 4.31 -1.82 7.55
N ALA A 69 3.54 -2.10 6.51
CA ALA A 69 2.72 -1.09 5.85
C ALA A 69 1.64 -0.51 6.80
N SER A 70 0.95 -1.36 7.56
CA SER A 70 -0.05 -0.95 8.56
C SER A 70 0.55 -0.10 9.68
N ASP A 71 1.75 -0.46 10.17
CA ASP A 71 2.44 0.30 11.21
C ASP A 71 2.83 1.69 10.72
N PHE A 72 3.37 1.81 9.50
CA PHE A 72 3.62 3.12 8.88
C PHE A 72 2.33 3.96 8.80
N LEU A 73 1.23 3.38 8.29
CA LEU A 73 -0.06 4.05 8.16
C LEU A 73 -0.72 4.43 9.49
N SER A 74 -0.22 3.91 10.61
CA SER A 74 -0.66 4.35 11.94
C SER A 74 -0.12 5.73 12.34
N TYR A 75 0.89 6.23 11.62
CA TYR A 75 1.55 7.52 11.86
C TYR A 75 1.37 8.48 10.70
N GLY A 76 1.37 7.98 9.45
CA GLY A 76 1.25 8.76 8.22
C GLY A 76 0.10 8.30 7.33
N ASN A 77 -0.11 8.99 6.22
CA ASN A 77 -1.24 8.78 5.32
C ASN A 77 -0.85 8.70 3.83
N LYS A 78 0.44 8.52 3.53
CA LYS A 78 0.94 8.46 2.15
C LYS A 78 1.96 7.34 1.99
N LEU A 79 1.47 6.15 1.66
CA LEU A 79 2.30 4.97 1.41
C LEU A 79 2.01 4.42 0.01
N TYR A 80 3.03 4.40 -0.84
CA TYR A 80 2.97 3.63 -2.08
C TYR A 80 3.25 2.17 -1.78
N VAL A 81 2.29 1.32 -2.12
CA VAL A 81 2.40 -0.13 -1.96
C VAL A 81 2.45 -0.79 -3.33
N THR A 82 3.44 -1.63 -3.55
CA THR A 82 3.57 -2.46 -4.75
C THR A 82 3.49 -3.93 -4.39
N ARG A 83 2.46 -4.60 -4.90
CA ARG A 83 2.36 -6.06 -4.78
C ARG A 83 3.28 -6.74 -5.78
N VAL A 84 4.04 -7.72 -5.32
CA VAL A 84 4.79 -8.64 -6.17
C VAL A 84 4.30 -10.06 -6.01
N VAL A 85 4.38 -10.85 -7.07
CA VAL A 85 4.02 -12.28 -7.08
C VAL A 85 5.09 -13.07 -7.82
N SER A 86 5.27 -14.34 -7.45
CA SER A 86 6.11 -15.26 -8.20
C SER A 86 5.44 -15.68 -9.50
N ASN A 87 6.22 -16.29 -10.39
CA ASN A 87 5.70 -16.86 -11.63
C ASN A 87 4.80 -18.10 -11.44
N THR A 88 4.71 -18.61 -10.21
CA THR A 88 3.83 -19.73 -9.83
C THR A 88 2.48 -19.27 -9.28
N ALA A 89 2.27 -17.96 -9.12
CA ALA A 89 0.99 -17.41 -8.73
C ALA A 89 0.02 -17.45 -9.92
N LEU A 90 -1.20 -17.96 -9.70
CA LEU A 90 -2.20 -18.16 -10.75
C LEU A 90 -3.52 -17.46 -10.38
N ASN A 91 -4.19 -16.92 -11.40
CA ASN A 91 -5.55 -16.42 -11.26
C ASN A 91 -6.52 -17.61 -11.21
N ALA A 92 -7.47 -17.56 -10.30
CA ALA A 92 -8.56 -18.54 -10.24
C ALA A 92 -9.52 -18.38 -11.43
N GLY A 93 -10.09 -19.49 -11.88
CA GLY A 93 -11.03 -19.50 -13.00
C GLY A 93 -11.33 -20.92 -13.44
N THR A 94 -11.99 -21.09 -14.57
CA THR A 94 -12.17 -22.40 -15.24
C THR A 94 -10.86 -22.89 -15.87
N SER A 95 -9.89 -22.00 -16.07
CA SER A 95 -8.53 -22.29 -16.53
C SER A 95 -7.54 -21.50 -15.68
N SER A 96 -6.74 -22.20 -14.86
CA SER A 96 -5.76 -21.57 -13.97
C SER A 96 -4.56 -21.08 -14.76
N VAL A 97 -4.40 -19.79 -14.87
CA VAL A 97 -3.31 -19.12 -15.61
C VAL A 97 -2.80 -17.94 -14.82
N GLN A 98 -1.60 -17.46 -15.14
CA GLN A 98 -1.11 -16.17 -14.65
C GLN A 98 -1.49 -15.07 -15.64
N ALA A 99 -2.42 -14.19 -15.27
CA ALA A 99 -2.79 -13.00 -16.01
C ALA A 99 -2.65 -11.78 -15.09
N LEU A 100 -1.60 -10.99 -15.29
CA LEU A 100 -1.25 -9.86 -14.43
C LEU A 100 -1.84 -8.54 -14.94
N THR A 101 -2.21 -8.46 -16.22
CA THR A 101 -2.78 -7.28 -16.87
C THR A 101 -4.12 -7.61 -17.52
N ARG A 102 -4.88 -6.59 -17.86
CA ARG A 102 -6.14 -6.72 -18.59
C ARG A 102 -5.93 -7.45 -19.92
N GLU A 103 -4.93 -7.06 -20.70
CA GLU A 103 -4.65 -7.65 -22.01
C GLU A 103 -4.28 -9.14 -21.90
N ALA A 104 -3.52 -9.51 -20.85
CA ALA A 104 -3.21 -10.91 -20.60
C ALA A 104 -4.46 -11.71 -20.23
N ALA A 105 -5.38 -11.14 -19.45
CA ALA A 105 -6.63 -11.78 -19.06
C ALA A 105 -7.59 -11.95 -20.27
N GLU A 106 -7.71 -10.95 -21.12
CA GLU A 106 -8.53 -10.97 -22.34
C GLU A 106 -8.06 -12.02 -23.37
N ALA A 107 -6.79 -12.44 -23.29
CA ALA A 107 -6.25 -13.51 -24.14
C ALA A 107 -6.53 -14.92 -23.60
N VAL A 108 -7.00 -15.06 -22.33
CA VAL A 108 -7.27 -16.38 -21.72
C VAL A 108 -8.56 -16.96 -22.26
N ASN A 109 -8.52 -18.25 -22.66
CA ASN A 109 -9.71 -18.97 -23.10
C ASN A 109 -10.61 -19.34 -21.91
N ALA A 110 -11.36 -18.38 -21.42
CA ALA A 110 -12.33 -18.47 -20.33
C ALA A 110 -13.42 -17.40 -20.54
N ASP A 111 -14.58 -17.59 -19.92
CA ASP A 111 -15.61 -16.54 -19.88
C ASP A 111 -15.18 -15.43 -18.93
N PHE A 112 -14.85 -15.83 -17.70
CA PHE A 112 -14.30 -14.95 -16.67
C PHE A 112 -13.19 -15.64 -15.90
N LEU A 113 -12.30 -14.84 -15.32
CA LEU A 113 -11.28 -15.28 -14.38
C LEU A 113 -11.12 -14.24 -13.25
N ALA A 114 -10.59 -14.67 -12.12
CA ALA A 114 -10.29 -13.76 -11.01
C ALA A 114 -9.34 -12.64 -11.48
N ARG A 115 -9.62 -11.41 -11.10
CA ARG A 115 -8.87 -10.23 -11.56
C ARG A 115 -7.39 -10.28 -11.22
N TYR A 116 -7.05 -10.84 -10.07
CA TYR A 116 -5.67 -10.94 -9.58
C TYR A 116 -5.33 -12.37 -9.20
N PRO A 117 -4.06 -12.79 -9.35
CA PRO A 117 -3.62 -14.10 -8.91
C PRO A 117 -3.70 -14.25 -7.40
N GLY A 118 -4.03 -15.44 -6.91
CA GLY A 118 -4.09 -15.75 -5.49
C GLY A 118 -5.19 -16.75 -5.14
N GLU A 119 -5.00 -17.44 -4.02
CA GLU A 119 -5.98 -18.39 -3.46
C GLU A 119 -7.32 -17.75 -3.09
N LEU A 120 -7.32 -16.42 -2.85
CA LEU A 120 -8.56 -15.70 -2.58
C LEU A 120 -9.53 -15.78 -3.75
N GLY A 121 -9.02 -15.84 -4.96
CA GLY A 121 -9.81 -15.98 -6.17
C GLY A 121 -10.67 -17.24 -6.21
N ASN A 122 -10.27 -18.32 -5.52
CA ASN A 122 -11.04 -19.57 -5.43
C ASN A 122 -12.36 -19.41 -4.65
N SER A 123 -12.52 -18.31 -3.90
CA SER A 123 -13.78 -18.00 -3.21
C SER A 123 -14.72 -17.17 -4.08
N LEU A 124 -14.33 -16.82 -5.30
CA LEU A 124 -15.17 -16.10 -6.25
C LEU A 124 -15.98 -17.07 -7.10
N GLY A 125 -17.11 -16.60 -7.55
CA GLY A 125 -17.91 -17.26 -8.55
C GLY A 125 -18.74 -16.24 -9.31
N TYR A 126 -19.27 -16.66 -10.45
CA TYR A 126 -20.19 -15.82 -11.22
C TYR A 126 -21.44 -16.61 -11.64
N SER A 127 -22.47 -15.86 -11.91
CA SER A 127 -23.69 -16.40 -12.51
C SER A 127 -24.17 -15.49 -13.63
N ILE A 128 -24.55 -16.10 -14.74
CA ILE A 128 -25.06 -15.41 -15.92
C ILE A 128 -26.54 -15.75 -16.12
N CYS A 129 -27.34 -14.73 -16.39
CA CYS A 129 -28.70 -14.88 -16.90
C CYS A 129 -28.78 -14.26 -18.29
N GLY A 130 -28.86 -15.12 -19.34
CA GLY A 130 -28.75 -14.71 -20.74
C GLY A 130 -30.07 -14.40 -21.42
N SER A 131 -31.22 -14.79 -20.85
CA SER A 131 -32.52 -14.67 -21.53
C SER A 131 -33.71 -14.63 -20.55
N LEU A 132 -34.90 -14.34 -21.07
CA LEU A 132 -36.15 -14.41 -20.31
C LEU A 132 -36.38 -15.82 -19.73
N THR A 133 -36.09 -16.87 -20.51
CA THR A 133 -36.25 -18.27 -20.07
C THR A 133 -35.20 -18.67 -19.04
N ALA A 134 -33.98 -18.12 -19.10
CA ALA A 134 -32.99 -18.25 -18.04
C ALA A 134 -33.39 -17.51 -16.76
N PHE A 135 -34.11 -16.39 -16.89
CA PHE A 135 -34.55 -15.59 -15.75
C PHE A 135 -35.68 -16.25 -14.97
N SER A 136 -36.74 -16.70 -15.65
CA SER A 136 -37.89 -17.35 -15.01
C SER A 136 -38.63 -18.30 -15.94
N GLY A 137 -39.30 -19.28 -15.35
CA GLY A 137 -40.13 -20.21 -16.12
C GLY A 137 -41.08 -21.01 -15.23
N GLN A 138 -42.21 -21.41 -15.78
CA GLN A 138 -43.23 -22.17 -15.07
C GLN A 138 -42.85 -23.63 -14.92
N LEU A 139 -43.24 -24.26 -13.81
CA LEU A 139 -43.18 -25.69 -13.55
C LEU A 139 -44.55 -26.27 -13.63
N ALA A 140 -44.73 -27.36 -14.34
CA ALA A 140 -46.00 -28.02 -14.55
C ALA A 140 -46.28 -29.14 -13.54
N ASN A 141 -47.55 -29.37 -13.22
CA ASN A 141 -48.04 -30.48 -12.36
C ASN A 141 -47.31 -30.58 -11.03
N VAL A 142 -47.17 -29.47 -10.33
CA VAL A 142 -46.46 -29.37 -9.06
C VAL A 142 -47.31 -29.91 -7.91
N ALA A 143 -46.70 -30.70 -7.03
CA ALA A 143 -47.31 -31.13 -5.77
C ALA A 143 -46.36 -30.89 -4.60
N ILE A 144 -46.85 -30.28 -3.54
CA ILE A 144 -46.13 -29.96 -2.30
C ILE A 144 -46.75 -30.67 -1.11
N THR A 145 -45.93 -31.00 -0.12
CA THR A 145 -46.37 -31.53 1.18
C THR A 145 -45.78 -30.66 2.29
N VAL A 146 -46.62 -30.16 3.22
CA VAL A 146 -46.17 -29.40 4.37
C VAL A 146 -45.13 -30.15 5.16
N GLY A 147 -44.02 -29.50 5.50
CA GLY A 147 -42.91 -30.07 6.26
C GLY A 147 -41.94 -30.90 5.42
N ALA A 148 -42.24 -31.21 4.15
CA ALA A 148 -41.29 -31.83 3.24
C ALA A 148 -40.24 -30.83 2.71
N THR A 149 -39.09 -31.31 2.34
CA THR A 149 -38.03 -30.55 1.62
C THR A 149 -38.00 -30.92 0.13
N THR A 150 -38.92 -31.75 -0.34
CA THR A 150 -38.99 -32.19 -1.72
C THR A 150 -40.34 -31.84 -2.36
N MET A 151 -40.29 -31.57 -3.66
CA MET A 151 -41.44 -31.25 -4.49
C MET A 151 -41.41 -32.14 -5.74
N SER A 152 -42.52 -32.76 -6.11
CA SER A 152 -42.66 -33.41 -7.41
C SER A 152 -43.17 -32.41 -8.45
N TYR A 153 -42.71 -32.56 -9.70
CA TYR A 153 -43.13 -31.79 -10.86
C TYR A 153 -43.03 -32.60 -12.13
N SER A 154 -43.75 -32.19 -13.17
CA SER A 154 -43.62 -32.81 -14.48
C SER A 154 -42.46 -32.14 -15.24
N THR A 155 -41.50 -32.89 -15.74
CA THR A 155 -40.44 -32.36 -16.60
C THR A 155 -40.96 -31.97 -17.99
N ALA A 156 -42.08 -32.53 -18.44
CA ALA A 156 -42.75 -32.16 -19.67
C ALA A 156 -43.46 -30.81 -19.49
N ASN A 157 -43.17 -29.85 -20.40
CA ASN A 157 -43.71 -28.49 -20.37
C ASN A 157 -43.26 -27.63 -19.16
N SER A 158 -42.22 -28.03 -18.46
CA SER A 158 -41.60 -27.23 -17.39
C SER A 158 -40.31 -26.57 -17.85
N ALA A 159 -39.99 -25.44 -17.24
CA ALA A 159 -38.68 -24.84 -17.37
C ALA A 159 -37.59 -25.77 -16.85
N VAL A 160 -36.43 -25.75 -17.46
CA VAL A 160 -35.25 -26.45 -16.94
C VAL A 160 -34.84 -25.78 -15.61
N VAL A 161 -34.61 -26.63 -14.60
CA VAL A 161 -34.20 -26.19 -13.26
C VAL A 161 -32.78 -26.63 -13.02
N THR A 162 -31.98 -25.75 -12.45
CA THR A 162 -30.61 -26.03 -12.04
C THR A 162 -30.47 -25.90 -10.53
N VAL A 163 -29.47 -26.52 -9.94
CA VAL A 163 -29.12 -26.33 -8.52
C VAL A 163 -28.75 -24.87 -8.32
N GLY A 164 -29.26 -24.28 -7.24
CA GLY A 164 -29.10 -22.85 -6.97
C GLY A 164 -30.27 -21.97 -7.43
N ASP A 165 -31.13 -22.43 -8.36
CA ASP A 165 -32.34 -21.69 -8.72
C ASP A 165 -33.28 -21.51 -7.52
N VAL A 166 -34.11 -20.48 -7.57
CA VAL A 166 -35.18 -20.24 -6.58
C VAL A 166 -36.52 -20.62 -7.18
N VAL A 167 -37.26 -21.48 -6.50
CA VAL A 167 -38.63 -21.82 -6.89
C VAL A 167 -39.60 -21.14 -5.97
N ARG A 168 -40.44 -20.26 -6.54
CA ARG A 168 -41.59 -19.66 -5.87
C ARG A 168 -42.77 -20.58 -6.02
N VAL A 169 -43.26 -21.09 -4.90
CA VAL A 169 -44.41 -21.99 -4.85
C VAL A 169 -45.52 -21.34 -4.09
N GLY A 170 -46.77 -21.51 -4.54
CA GLY A 170 -47.93 -21.01 -3.83
C GLY A 170 -49.08 -20.60 -4.74
N SER A 171 -50.04 -19.93 -4.12
CA SER A 171 -51.17 -19.29 -4.78
C SER A 171 -51.64 -18.07 -3.98
N PRO A 172 -52.43 -17.17 -4.55
CA PRO A 172 -53.01 -16.04 -3.81
C PRO A 172 -53.78 -16.45 -2.56
N GLN A 173 -54.33 -17.68 -2.50
CA GLN A 173 -55.15 -18.18 -1.39
C GLN A 173 -54.28 -18.71 -0.22
N ILE A 174 -53.13 -19.31 -0.50
CA ILE A 174 -52.26 -19.92 0.52
C ILE A 174 -50.99 -19.15 0.78
N GLY A 175 -50.75 -18.06 0.02
CA GLY A 175 -49.49 -17.30 0.01
C GLY A 175 -48.42 -17.91 -0.90
N PHE A 176 -47.25 -17.27 -0.90
CA PHE A 176 -46.10 -17.72 -1.69
C PHE A 176 -44.89 -17.95 -0.79
N GLN A 177 -44.09 -18.95 -1.14
CA GLN A 177 -42.82 -19.26 -0.50
C GLN A 177 -41.73 -19.41 -1.56
N ASP A 178 -40.59 -18.75 -1.38
CA ASP A 178 -39.42 -18.87 -2.21
C ASP A 178 -38.45 -19.88 -1.54
N LEU A 179 -38.02 -20.88 -2.27
CA LEU A 179 -37.11 -21.95 -1.81
C LEU A 179 -35.99 -22.15 -2.82
N GLU A 180 -34.76 -22.27 -2.33
CA GLU A 180 -33.58 -22.54 -3.16
C GLU A 180 -33.44 -24.04 -3.43
N VAL A 181 -33.17 -24.39 -4.67
CA VAL A 181 -33.00 -25.79 -5.13
C VAL A 181 -31.60 -26.27 -4.77
N THR A 182 -31.53 -27.33 -3.98
CA THR A 182 -30.27 -27.96 -3.57
C THR A 182 -29.96 -29.23 -4.38
N ASN A 183 -30.99 -29.91 -4.95
CA ASN A 183 -30.79 -31.04 -5.82
C ASN A 183 -31.93 -31.16 -6.85
N VAL A 184 -31.60 -31.60 -8.06
CA VAL A 184 -32.51 -31.82 -9.17
C VAL A 184 -32.51 -33.30 -9.53
N GLY A 185 -33.62 -33.98 -9.24
CA GLY A 185 -33.89 -35.38 -9.65
C GLY A 185 -34.88 -35.45 -10.80
N THR A 186 -35.09 -36.65 -11.36
CA THR A 186 -36.08 -36.86 -12.42
C THR A 186 -37.49 -36.65 -11.86
N GLY A 187 -38.09 -35.49 -12.18
CA GLY A 187 -39.44 -35.11 -11.70
C GLY A 187 -39.52 -34.76 -10.22
N THR A 188 -38.38 -34.53 -9.56
CA THR A 188 -38.33 -34.18 -8.14
C THR A 188 -37.27 -33.11 -7.89
N LEU A 189 -37.63 -32.08 -7.14
CA LEU A 189 -36.70 -31.06 -6.66
C LEU A 189 -36.53 -31.16 -5.15
N THR A 190 -35.30 -31.00 -4.66
CA THR A 190 -35.00 -30.86 -3.23
C THR A 190 -34.60 -29.43 -2.90
N PHE A 191 -35.01 -28.93 -1.77
CA PHE A 191 -34.84 -27.53 -1.35
C PHE A 191 -34.08 -27.41 -0.04
N ASN A 192 -33.53 -26.23 0.18
CA ASN A 192 -32.78 -25.86 1.36
C ASN A 192 -33.63 -25.72 2.64
N ASP A 193 -34.96 -25.53 2.53
CA ASP A 193 -35.90 -25.40 3.67
C ASP A 193 -37.17 -26.20 3.37
N LYS A 194 -38.02 -26.37 4.39
CA LYS A 194 -39.26 -27.10 4.33
C LYS A 194 -40.41 -26.26 3.81
N PHE A 195 -41.37 -26.87 3.14
CA PHE A 195 -42.63 -26.24 2.79
C PHE A 195 -43.44 -25.89 4.05
N LYS A 196 -43.78 -24.61 4.19
CA LYS A 196 -44.60 -24.02 5.26
C LYS A 196 -46.06 -23.82 4.81
N LEU A 197 -46.28 -23.86 3.49
CA LEU A 197 -47.60 -23.73 2.87
C LEU A 197 -48.43 -25.00 3.04
N ALA A 198 -49.75 -24.85 3.05
CA ALA A 198 -50.68 -25.98 3.11
C ALA A 198 -50.42 -26.99 1.97
N SER A 199 -50.50 -28.30 2.26
CA SER A 199 -50.34 -29.36 1.25
C SER A 199 -51.41 -29.19 0.19
N ASN A 200 -51.01 -29.10 -1.09
CA ASN A 200 -51.93 -28.93 -2.20
C ASN A 200 -51.33 -29.53 -3.49
N THR A 201 -52.22 -30.05 -4.35
CA THR A 201 -51.93 -30.42 -5.73
C THR A 201 -52.41 -29.30 -6.64
N GLY A 202 -51.71 -28.97 -7.69
CA GLY A 202 -52.07 -27.87 -8.62
C GLY A 202 -51.73 -26.47 -8.12
N VAL A 203 -50.80 -26.35 -7.17
CA VAL A 203 -50.20 -25.05 -6.83
C VAL A 203 -49.39 -24.54 -8.02
N SER A 204 -49.29 -23.20 -8.15
CA SER A 204 -48.37 -22.57 -9.11
C SER A 204 -46.96 -22.64 -8.59
N ALA A 205 -46.02 -23.04 -9.43
CA ALA A 205 -44.61 -22.95 -9.13
C ALA A 205 -43.87 -22.30 -10.30
N THR A 206 -43.09 -21.28 -9.97
CA THR A 206 -42.28 -20.54 -10.94
C THR A 206 -40.81 -20.63 -10.53
N ARG A 207 -39.99 -21.14 -11.42
CA ARG A 207 -38.56 -21.09 -11.26
C ARG A 207 -38.05 -19.69 -11.58
N PHE A 208 -37.18 -19.16 -10.76
CA PHE A 208 -36.43 -17.93 -10.95
C PHE A 208 -34.95 -18.20 -10.85
N TRP A 209 -34.17 -17.46 -11.61
CA TRP A 209 -32.73 -17.37 -11.41
C TRP A 209 -32.41 -16.91 -9.97
N LYS A 210 -31.38 -17.48 -9.34
CA LYS A 210 -31.01 -17.22 -7.94
C LYS A 210 -30.97 -15.74 -7.58
N TYR A 211 -30.43 -14.92 -8.46
CA TYR A 211 -30.19 -13.49 -8.25
C TYR A 211 -31.27 -12.58 -8.83
N TYR A 212 -32.45 -13.09 -9.15
CA TYR A 212 -33.55 -12.34 -9.79
C TYR A 212 -33.99 -11.09 -9.01
N LYS A 213 -33.74 -11.03 -7.67
CA LYS A 213 -34.08 -9.88 -6.82
C LYS A 213 -33.03 -8.75 -6.87
N GLN A 214 -31.84 -9.02 -7.38
CA GLN A 214 -30.73 -8.08 -7.47
C GLN A 214 -30.74 -7.29 -8.78
N VAL A 215 -31.58 -7.64 -9.73
CA VAL A 215 -31.67 -7.03 -11.06
C VAL A 215 -33.07 -6.49 -11.35
N SER A 216 -33.21 -5.63 -12.33
CA SER A 216 -34.45 -4.91 -12.65
C SER A 216 -35.49 -5.70 -13.48
N GLY A 217 -35.35 -7.02 -13.61
CA GLY A 217 -36.21 -7.88 -14.42
C GLY A 217 -35.41 -8.78 -15.35
N ALA A 218 -36.06 -9.47 -16.28
CA ALA A 218 -35.39 -10.32 -17.24
C ALA A 218 -34.57 -9.52 -18.27
N PRO A 219 -33.41 -10.05 -18.74
CA PRO A 219 -32.64 -9.38 -19.79
C PRO A 219 -33.41 -9.36 -21.10
N THR A 220 -33.24 -8.27 -21.88
CA THR A 220 -33.92 -8.05 -23.16
C THR A 220 -32.94 -7.53 -24.20
N GLY A 221 -33.25 -7.74 -25.50
CA GLY A 221 -32.54 -7.09 -26.60
C GLY A 221 -31.08 -7.51 -26.78
N GLY A 222 -30.72 -8.74 -26.45
CA GLY A 222 -29.33 -9.20 -26.55
C GLY A 222 -28.46 -8.75 -25.36
N ASN A 223 -29.09 -8.34 -24.28
CA ASN A 223 -28.41 -8.07 -23.02
C ASN A 223 -28.41 -9.30 -22.11
N ILE A 224 -27.46 -9.32 -21.16
CA ILE A 224 -27.34 -10.35 -20.13
C ILE A 224 -27.23 -9.70 -18.75
N HIS A 225 -27.50 -10.47 -17.71
CA HIS A 225 -27.11 -10.12 -16.33
C HIS A 225 -25.95 -10.99 -15.89
N VAL A 226 -24.97 -10.36 -15.26
CA VAL A 226 -23.84 -11.08 -14.64
C VAL A 226 -23.80 -10.68 -13.16
N VAL A 227 -23.70 -11.66 -12.29
CA VAL A 227 -23.55 -11.48 -10.84
C VAL A 227 -22.26 -12.16 -10.40
N VAL A 228 -21.42 -11.44 -9.68
CA VAL A 228 -20.22 -11.97 -9.03
C VAL A 228 -20.53 -12.17 -7.55
N HIS A 229 -20.19 -13.34 -7.03
CA HIS A 229 -20.48 -13.69 -5.63
C HIS A 229 -19.28 -14.32 -4.94
N ASP A 230 -19.31 -14.30 -3.60
CA ASP A 230 -18.31 -14.91 -2.72
C ASP A 230 -18.78 -16.30 -2.31
N THR A 231 -18.31 -17.34 -2.99
CA THR A 231 -18.78 -18.72 -2.79
C THR A 231 -18.56 -19.21 -1.36
N ASP A 232 -17.33 -19.05 -0.86
CA ASP A 232 -16.89 -19.56 0.46
C ASP A 232 -16.98 -18.53 1.60
N GLY A 233 -17.26 -17.26 1.29
CA GLY A 233 -17.25 -16.18 2.27
C GLY A 233 -15.86 -15.68 2.67
N LYS A 234 -14.80 -16.05 1.95
CA LYS A 234 -13.42 -15.60 2.29
C LYS A 234 -13.16 -14.13 1.96
N VAL A 235 -13.95 -13.57 1.05
CA VAL A 235 -13.87 -12.17 0.64
C VAL A 235 -14.71 -11.28 1.55
N SER A 236 -16.01 -11.54 1.65
CA SER A 236 -16.99 -10.74 2.37
C SER A 236 -17.19 -11.13 3.84
N GLY A 237 -16.83 -12.36 4.19
CA GLY A 237 -17.15 -12.99 5.47
C GLY A 237 -18.47 -13.77 5.46
N VAL A 238 -19.24 -13.77 4.37
CA VAL A 238 -20.51 -14.47 4.22
C VAL A 238 -20.53 -15.28 2.94
N ALA A 239 -20.64 -16.59 3.04
CA ALA A 239 -20.76 -17.47 1.89
C ALA A 239 -22.00 -17.14 1.07
N GLY A 240 -21.84 -17.09 -0.26
CA GLY A 240 -22.90 -16.77 -1.21
C GLY A 240 -23.24 -15.27 -1.31
N ALA A 241 -22.50 -14.39 -0.62
CA ALA A 241 -22.73 -12.95 -0.69
C ALA A 241 -22.47 -12.38 -2.10
N VAL A 242 -23.37 -11.55 -2.58
CA VAL A 242 -23.19 -10.83 -3.86
C VAL A 242 -22.17 -9.73 -3.70
N LEU A 243 -21.14 -9.74 -4.54
CA LEU A 243 -20.06 -8.74 -4.58
C LEU A 243 -20.31 -7.66 -5.62
N GLU A 244 -20.71 -8.05 -6.84
CA GLU A 244 -20.98 -7.15 -7.95
C GLU A 244 -22.17 -7.62 -8.77
N VAL A 245 -22.91 -6.68 -9.35
CA VAL A 245 -24.06 -6.93 -10.22
C VAL A 245 -23.93 -6.09 -11.48
N TYR A 246 -23.92 -6.75 -12.63
CA TYR A 246 -23.94 -6.13 -13.94
C TYR A 246 -25.32 -6.37 -14.58
N ASN A 247 -26.16 -5.36 -14.48
CA ASN A 247 -27.57 -5.44 -14.88
C ASN A 247 -27.75 -4.97 -16.34
N GLY A 248 -28.02 -5.90 -17.25
CA GLY A 248 -28.35 -5.61 -18.63
C GLY A 248 -27.14 -5.14 -19.47
N VAL A 249 -25.98 -5.77 -19.28
CA VAL A 249 -24.82 -5.54 -20.16
C VAL A 249 -25.00 -6.25 -21.49
N GLY A 250 -24.52 -5.63 -22.57
CA GLY A 250 -24.72 -6.13 -23.94
C GLY A 250 -23.74 -7.23 -24.32
N LEU A 251 -24.19 -8.18 -25.12
CA LEU A 251 -23.37 -9.28 -25.65
C LEU A 251 -22.47 -8.87 -26.82
N TYR A 252 -22.85 -7.82 -27.57
CA TYR A 252 -22.20 -7.44 -28.83
C TYR A 252 -21.26 -6.24 -28.60
N GLU A 253 -20.16 -6.19 -29.33
CA GLU A 253 -19.14 -5.14 -29.23
C GLU A 253 -19.68 -3.73 -29.54
N ASP A 254 -20.71 -3.63 -30.34
CA ASP A 254 -21.38 -2.38 -30.68
C ASP A 254 -22.51 -1.97 -29.72
N SER A 255 -22.75 -2.77 -28.68
CA SER A 255 -23.78 -2.51 -27.66
C SER A 255 -23.57 -1.20 -26.95
N LYS A 256 -24.62 -0.36 -26.90
CA LYS A 256 -24.61 0.96 -26.23
C LYS A 256 -25.84 1.15 -25.35
N LEU A 257 -25.68 1.94 -24.32
CA LEU A 257 -26.79 2.49 -23.53
C LEU A 257 -27.50 3.60 -24.32
N ALA A 258 -28.67 4.04 -23.83
CA ALA A 258 -29.45 5.09 -24.46
C ALA A 258 -28.72 6.44 -24.55
N ASP A 259 -27.75 6.68 -23.69
CA ASP A 259 -26.88 7.87 -23.67
C ASP A 259 -25.67 7.76 -24.59
N GLY A 260 -25.52 6.63 -25.30
CA GLY A 260 -24.42 6.36 -26.25
C GLY A 260 -23.16 5.78 -25.59
N THR A 261 -23.11 5.59 -24.27
CA THR A 261 -21.99 4.94 -23.60
C THR A 261 -21.87 3.46 -23.98
N ASN A 262 -20.62 2.95 -23.99
CA ASN A 262 -20.36 1.55 -24.30
C ASN A 262 -20.99 0.65 -23.23
N ASN A 263 -21.78 -0.36 -23.67
CA ASN A 263 -22.44 -1.34 -22.80
C ASN A 263 -21.98 -2.78 -23.08
N TYR A 264 -20.92 -2.97 -23.89
CA TYR A 264 -20.37 -4.30 -24.14
C TYR A 264 -19.84 -4.91 -22.85
N TYR A 265 -20.28 -6.13 -22.51
CA TYR A 265 -20.00 -6.73 -21.19
C TYR A 265 -18.51 -6.82 -20.86
N LYS A 266 -17.64 -7.15 -21.85
CA LYS A 266 -16.18 -7.22 -21.62
C LYS A 266 -15.61 -5.86 -21.25
N GLU A 267 -15.97 -4.82 -21.97
CA GLU A 267 -15.48 -3.47 -21.67
C GLU A 267 -15.98 -2.95 -20.34
N VAL A 268 -17.27 -3.16 -20.05
CA VAL A 268 -17.87 -2.75 -18.77
C VAL A 268 -17.21 -3.50 -17.61
N ILE A 269 -17.16 -4.83 -17.65
CA ILE A 269 -16.61 -5.65 -16.57
C ILE A 269 -15.11 -5.39 -16.40
N ASN A 270 -14.32 -5.43 -17.47
CA ASN A 270 -12.87 -5.23 -17.39
C ASN A 270 -12.48 -3.82 -16.91
N GLY A 271 -13.34 -2.82 -17.20
CA GLY A 271 -13.13 -1.44 -16.75
C GLY A 271 -13.49 -1.19 -15.29
N VAL A 272 -14.51 -1.85 -14.74
CA VAL A 272 -15.14 -1.49 -13.45
C VAL A 272 -14.96 -2.56 -12.36
N SER A 273 -14.95 -3.85 -12.73
CA SER A 273 -14.89 -4.95 -11.77
C SER A 273 -13.64 -4.89 -10.88
N LYS A 274 -13.82 -5.14 -9.61
CA LYS A 274 -12.72 -5.31 -8.64
C LYS A 274 -12.29 -6.77 -8.48
N TRP A 275 -13.10 -7.71 -8.98
CA TRP A 275 -12.97 -9.12 -8.66
C TRP A 275 -12.68 -10.01 -9.86
N ILE A 276 -13.19 -9.67 -11.05
CA ILE A 276 -13.07 -10.51 -12.24
C ILE A 276 -12.58 -9.74 -13.46
N TYR A 277 -12.01 -10.49 -14.41
CA TYR A 277 -11.81 -10.08 -15.80
C TYR A 277 -12.61 -10.99 -16.73
N ALA A 278 -13.14 -10.46 -17.80
CA ALA A 278 -13.67 -11.23 -18.93
C ALA A 278 -12.51 -11.71 -19.81
N GLY A 279 -12.54 -13.00 -20.12
CA GLY A 279 -11.56 -13.64 -21.01
C GLY A 279 -11.91 -13.53 -22.51
N SER A 280 -11.29 -14.41 -23.32
CA SER A 280 -11.47 -14.40 -24.78
C SER A 280 -12.79 -15.01 -25.23
N ASN A 281 -13.42 -15.88 -24.43
CA ASN A 281 -14.68 -16.50 -24.79
C ASN A 281 -15.77 -15.45 -25.07
N VAL A 282 -16.66 -15.77 -25.99
CA VAL A 282 -17.82 -14.94 -26.30
C VAL A 282 -19.05 -15.60 -25.68
N LEU A 283 -19.70 -14.87 -24.78
CA LEU A 283 -20.93 -15.30 -24.15
C LEU A 283 -22.09 -15.32 -25.16
N THR A 284 -23.07 -16.17 -24.91
CA THR A 284 -24.25 -16.32 -25.74
C THR A 284 -25.53 -16.13 -24.92
N ASN A 285 -26.68 -15.93 -25.60
CA ASN A 285 -27.99 -15.86 -24.97
C ASN A 285 -28.48 -17.23 -24.53
N GLU A 286 -27.91 -17.74 -23.44
CA GLU A 286 -28.30 -19.03 -22.87
C GLU A 286 -29.73 -19.01 -22.33
N THR A 287 -30.42 -20.15 -22.49
CA THR A 287 -31.78 -20.34 -21.98
C THR A 287 -31.83 -20.87 -20.56
N ILE A 288 -30.67 -21.24 -20.01
CA ILE A 288 -30.48 -21.75 -18.66
C ILE A 288 -29.44 -20.84 -18.00
N PRO A 289 -29.62 -20.46 -16.71
CA PRO A 289 -28.61 -19.68 -16.01
C PRO A 289 -27.36 -20.52 -15.72
N ASP A 290 -26.18 -19.90 -15.84
CA ASP A 290 -24.93 -20.48 -15.41
C ASP A 290 -24.62 -20.12 -13.97
N TYR A 291 -24.05 -21.08 -13.24
CA TYR A 291 -23.48 -20.89 -11.89
C TYR A 291 -22.08 -21.51 -11.92
N VAL A 292 -21.08 -20.67 -11.92
CA VAL A 292 -19.69 -21.10 -12.05
C VAL A 292 -18.90 -20.63 -10.84
N GLU A 293 -18.22 -21.56 -10.20
CA GLU A 293 -17.27 -21.32 -9.12
C GLU A 293 -15.85 -21.32 -9.68
N PHE A 294 -15.01 -20.45 -9.17
CA PHE A 294 -13.60 -20.40 -9.56
C PHE A 294 -12.76 -21.37 -8.76
N ASP A 295 -11.73 -21.91 -9.39
CA ASP A 295 -10.77 -22.82 -8.78
C ASP A 295 -9.35 -22.59 -9.34
N GLY A 296 -8.35 -23.26 -8.75
CA GLY A 296 -6.96 -23.32 -9.24
C GLY A 296 -6.16 -22.03 -9.04
N GLY A 297 -6.70 -21.02 -8.36
CA GLY A 297 -5.94 -19.86 -7.97
C GLY A 297 -4.89 -20.17 -6.91
N THR A 298 -3.67 -19.63 -7.07
CA THR A 298 -2.56 -19.84 -6.13
C THR A 298 -1.84 -18.54 -5.82
N ASP A 299 -1.47 -18.33 -4.55
CA ASP A 299 -0.69 -17.16 -4.11
C ASP A 299 0.77 -17.19 -4.62
N GLY A 300 1.26 -18.38 -4.99
CA GLY A 300 2.65 -18.59 -5.36
C GLY A 300 3.59 -18.60 -4.15
N ALA A 301 4.74 -17.96 -4.26
CA ALA A 301 5.71 -17.88 -3.17
C ALA A 301 5.25 -16.89 -2.08
N ASP A 302 5.44 -17.27 -0.81
CA ASP A 302 5.22 -16.42 0.34
C ASP A 302 6.33 -15.37 0.54
N GLU A 303 6.20 -14.49 1.53
CA GLU A 303 7.20 -13.45 1.84
C GLU A 303 8.55 -13.98 2.34
N ALA A 304 8.66 -15.29 2.68
CA ALA A 304 9.91 -15.92 3.08
C ALA A 304 10.61 -16.62 1.91
N THR A 305 9.86 -17.06 0.91
CA THR A 305 10.34 -17.88 -0.21
C THR A 305 10.36 -17.15 -1.56
N VAL A 306 9.71 -15.99 -1.66
CA VAL A 306 9.73 -15.15 -2.87
C VAL A 306 11.17 -14.79 -3.26
N SER A 307 11.53 -14.87 -4.54
CA SER A 307 12.90 -14.61 -4.98
C SER A 307 13.28 -13.13 -4.88
N LEU A 308 14.58 -12.86 -4.66
CA LEU A 308 15.10 -11.48 -4.64
C LEU A 308 14.78 -10.73 -5.94
N ALA A 309 14.86 -11.40 -7.09
CA ALA A 309 14.56 -10.79 -8.39
C ALA A 309 13.11 -10.29 -8.49
N VAL A 310 12.16 -11.03 -7.91
CA VAL A 310 10.74 -10.64 -7.87
C VAL A 310 10.55 -9.42 -6.96
N LEU A 311 11.16 -9.42 -5.76
CA LEU A 311 11.12 -8.28 -4.85
C LEU A 311 11.81 -7.04 -5.46
N ALA A 312 13.00 -7.23 -6.03
CA ALA A 312 13.75 -6.19 -6.73
C ALA A 312 12.92 -5.52 -7.83
N GLY A 313 12.23 -6.33 -8.67
CA GLY A 313 11.34 -5.80 -9.71
C GLY A 313 10.15 -4.99 -9.16
N GLY A 314 9.74 -5.20 -7.91
CA GLY A 314 8.77 -4.34 -7.22
C GLY A 314 9.37 -3.01 -6.77
N TYR A 315 10.58 -3.03 -6.23
CA TYR A 315 11.29 -1.81 -5.82
C TYR A 315 11.83 -1.00 -7.01
N ASP A 316 12.13 -1.63 -8.16
CA ASP A 316 12.56 -0.92 -9.37
C ASP A 316 11.54 0.11 -9.87
N LEU A 317 10.27 -0.06 -9.56
CA LEU A 317 9.24 0.93 -9.85
C LEU A 317 9.46 2.27 -9.12
N TYR A 318 10.28 2.27 -8.09
CA TYR A 318 10.63 3.46 -7.31
C TYR A 318 12.01 4.04 -7.66
N LYS A 319 12.70 3.51 -8.64
CA LYS A 319 14.07 3.89 -9.00
C LYS A 319 14.17 5.26 -9.66
N ASP A 320 13.15 5.65 -10.41
CA ASP A 320 13.12 6.91 -11.14
C ASP A 320 12.48 8.02 -10.29
N ALA A 321 13.29 9.02 -9.92
CA ALA A 321 12.86 10.17 -9.14
C ALA A 321 11.94 11.14 -9.92
N GLU A 322 11.95 11.08 -11.25
CA GLU A 322 11.08 11.92 -12.08
C GLU A 322 9.65 11.36 -12.18
N GLN A 323 9.49 10.03 -12.06
CA GLN A 323 8.20 9.37 -12.14
C GLN A 323 7.44 9.35 -10.80
N VAL A 324 8.16 9.25 -9.69
CA VAL A 324 7.56 9.18 -8.35
C VAL A 324 8.42 9.88 -7.31
N ASP A 325 7.80 10.80 -6.59
CA ASP A 325 8.42 11.48 -5.45
C ASP A 325 8.18 10.65 -4.17
N ILE A 326 9.25 10.09 -3.63
CA ILE A 326 9.24 9.35 -2.36
C ILE A 326 10.40 9.84 -1.49
N SER A 327 10.24 9.71 -0.17
CA SER A 327 11.26 10.12 0.80
C SER A 327 11.72 8.99 1.71
N LEU A 328 10.89 7.95 1.86
CA LEU A 328 11.14 6.82 2.75
C LEU A 328 10.89 5.51 2.01
N ILE A 329 11.82 4.56 2.10
CA ILE A 329 11.65 3.21 1.58
C ILE A 329 11.69 2.22 2.73
N LEU A 330 10.62 1.47 2.89
CA LEU A 330 10.49 0.44 3.90
C LEU A 330 10.95 -0.89 3.33
N GLN A 331 11.87 -1.57 4.02
CA GLN A 331 12.34 -2.88 3.61
C GLN A 331 11.25 -3.97 3.71
N GLY A 332 10.30 -3.83 4.67
CA GLY A 332 9.42 -4.94 5.02
C GLY A 332 10.20 -6.02 5.77
N LYS A 333 10.01 -7.28 5.37
CA LYS A 333 10.73 -8.43 5.94
C LYS A 333 12.16 -8.50 5.41
N ALA A 334 13.13 -8.77 6.29
CA ALA A 334 14.52 -9.03 5.91
C ALA A 334 14.64 -10.41 5.26
N VAL A 335 15.06 -10.44 3.99
CA VAL A 335 15.17 -11.66 3.18
C VAL A 335 16.40 -11.62 2.28
N TRP A 336 16.88 -12.82 1.91
CA TRP A 336 17.91 -13.11 0.90
C TRP A 336 19.31 -12.54 1.13
N GLY A 337 20.28 -13.34 0.80
CA GLY A 337 21.71 -13.05 0.92
C GLY A 337 22.33 -13.51 2.24
N VAL A 338 23.59 -13.20 2.45
CA VAL A 338 24.32 -13.51 3.69
C VAL A 338 23.62 -12.79 4.85
N ASN A 339 23.23 -13.53 5.87
CA ASN A 339 22.50 -13.01 7.04
C ASN A 339 21.23 -12.21 6.66
N SER A 340 20.57 -12.59 5.55
CA SER A 340 19.34 -11.94 5.04
C SER A 340 19.51 -10.47 4.64
N THR A 341 20.70 -10.08 4.16
CA THR A 341 21.00 -8.68 3.75
C THR A 341 20.67 -8.38 2.28
N GLY A 342 20.34 -9.39 1.45
CA GLY A 342 20.23 -9.22 0.00
C GLY A 342 19.24 -8.17 -0.44
N LEU A 343 18.03 -8.14 0.15
CA LEU A 343 17.01 -7.13 -0.15
C LEU A 343 17.43 -5.75 0.34
N ALA A 344 17.97 -5.67 1.57
CA ALA A 344 18.41 -4.39 2.14
C ALA A 344 19.51 -3.75 1.27
N ASN A 345 20.54 -4.53 0.92
CA ASN A 345 21.63 -4.05 0.05
C ASN A 345 21.09 -3.66 -1.34
N TYR A 346 20.15 -4.43 -1.91
CA TYR A 346 19.53 -4.05 -3.17
C TYR A 346 18.86 -2.67 -3.10
N ILE A 347 18.07 -2.41 -2.04
CA ILE A 347 17.39 -1.12 -1.84
C ILE A 347 18.43 0.00 -1.65
N LEU A 348 19.45 -0.22 -0.83
CA LEU A 348 20.50 0.78 -0.59
C LEU A 348 21.27 1.13 -1.86
N ASP A 349 21.77 0.12 -2.59
CA ASP A 349 22.67 0.30 -3.73
C ASP A 349 21.93 0.78 -4.99
N ASN A 350 20.77 0.17 -5.30
CA ASN A 350 20.10 0.38 -6.57
C ASN A 350 19.00 1.43 -6.53
N ILE A 351 18.50 1.78 -5.33
CA ILE A 351 17.45 2.78 -5.18
C ILE A 351 18.00 4.02 -4.46
N CYS A 352 18.39 3.90 -3.19
CA CYS A 352 18.72 5.07 -2.39
C CYS A 352 20.00 5.78 -2.84
N LEU A 353 21.08 5.03 -3.15
CA LEU A 353 22.32 5.61 -3.66
C LEU A 353 22.21 6.13 -5.11
N ALA A 354 21.32 5.52 -5.90
CA ALA A 354 21.03 5.99 -7.26
C ALA A 354 20.22 7.29 -7.27
N ARG A 355 19.17 7.36 -6.45
CA ARG A 355 18.26 8.53 -6.35
C ARG A 355 18.84 9.66 -5.51
N ARG A 356 19.41 9.34 -4.35
CA ARG A 356 19.95 10.28 -3.33
C ARG A 356 18.90 11.21 -2.69
N ASP A 357 17.63 10.98 -2.92
CA ASP A 357 16.51 11.80 -2.45
C ASP A 357 15.57 11.08 -1.47
N CYS A 358 15.93 9.86 -1.06
CA CYS A 358 15.18 9.05 -0.11
C CYS A 358 16.12 8.27 0.82
N ILE A 359 15.57 7.77 1.94
CA ILE A 359 16.28 6.92 2.90
C ILE A 359 15.58 5.57 3.05
N ALA A 360 16.37 4.51 3.22
CA ALA A 360 15.87 3.16 3.50
C ALA A 360 15.77 2.90 5.00
N LEU A 361 14.63 2.35 5.43
CA LEU A 361 14.38 1.88 6.79
C LEU A 361 14.51 0.37 6.81
N ILE A 362 15.45 -0.15 7.60
CA ILE A 362 15.91 -1.53 7.59
C ILE A 362 15.76 -2.12 8.99
N SER A 363 15.31 -3.37 9.07
CA SER A 363 15.31 -4.18 10.29
C SER A 363 16.18 -5.42 10.10
N PRO A 364 16.85 -5.93 11.16
CA PRO A 364 17.56 -7.20 11.08
C PRO A 364 16.58 -8.36 10.83
N PRO A 365 17.05 -9.55 10.41
CA PRO A 365 16.19 -10.70 10.20
C PRO A 365 15.55 -11.18 11.51
N LYS A 366 14.36 -11.75 11.42
CA LYS A 366 13.60 -12.28 12.56
C LYS A 366 14.42 -13.26 13.41
N SER A 367 15.19 -14.13 12.76
CA SER A 367 16.05 -15.10 13.40
C SER A 367 17.19 -14.48 14.25
N ALA A 368 17.55 -13.23 14.00
CA ALA A 368 18.57 -12.55 14.81
C ALA A 368 18.08 -12.19 16.22
N VAL A 369 16.77 -11.94 16.37
CA VAL A 369 16.21 -11.37 17.61
C VAL A 369 15.06 -12.17 18.21
N VAL A 370 14.29 -12.91 17.39
CA VAL A 370 13.19 -13.74 17.89
C VAL A 370 13.68 -15.15 18.14
N ALA A 371 13.49 -15.64 19.37
CA ALA A 371 13.96 -16.95 19.83
C ALA A 371 15.50 -17.16 19.74
N ASN A 372 16.27 -16.08 19.96
CA ASN A 372 17.73 -16.09 19.95
C ASN A 372 18.33 -15.52 21.26
N PRO A 373 17.87 -15.95 22.46
CA PRO A 373 18.21 -15.31 23.72
C PRO A 373 19.71 -15.36 24.04
N GLY A 374 20.28 -14.17 24.30
CA GLY A 374 21.69 -13.98 24.66
C GLY A 374 22.64 -13.82 23.47
N TYR A 375 22.18 -14.02 22.22
CA TYR A 375 22.97 -13.86 21.01
C TYR A 375 22.45 -12.75 20.09
N GLU A 376 21.40 -12.04 20.50
CA GLU A 376 20.73 -11.03 19.68
C GLU A 376 21.68 -9.92 19.26
N ARG A 377 22.49 -9.39 20.19
CA ARG A 377 23.47 -8.34 19.92
C ARG A 377 24.45 -8.77 18.83
N ASP A 378 25.04 -9.95 18.97
CA ASP A 378 26.10 -10.44 18.06
C ASP A 378 25.52 -10.80 16.69
N ALA A 379 24.27 -11.30 16.64
CA ALA A 379 23.55 -11.54 15.40
C ALA A 379 23.21 -10.24 14.66
N ILE A 380 22.80 -9.19 15.36
CA ILE A 380 22.57 -7.87 14.77
C ILE A 380 23.88 -7.27 14.25
N LEU A 381 24.99 -7.39 15.00
CA LEU A 381 26.31 -6.94 14.56
C LEU A 381 26.76 -7.68 13.29
N THR A 382 26.54 -8.99 13.24
CA THR A 382 26.82 -9.78 12.05
C THR A 382 26.00 -9.30 10.85
N PHE A 383 24.71 -8.98 11.05
CA PHE A 383 23.85 -8.44 10.01
C PHE A 383 24.35 -7.07 9.52
N VAL A 384 24.61 -6.12 10.43
CA VAL A 384 25.03 -4.77 10.06
C VAL A 384 26.38 -4.73 9.35
N ASN A 385 27.30 -5.65 9.69
CA ASN A 385 28.62 -5.75 9.05
C ASN A 385 28.54 -6.22 7.59
N ASN A 386 27.44 -6.83 7.18
CA ASN A 386 27.19 -7.26 5.80
C ASN A 386 26.27 -6.28 5.02
N LEU A 387 25.87 -5.15 5.62
CA LEU A 387 25.13 -4.10 4.95
C LEU A 387 26.04 -3.11 4.24
N THR A 388 25.55 -2.58 3.12
CA THR A 388 26.16 -1.42 2.46
C THR A 388 26.17 -0.23 3.40
N ARG A 389 27.36 0.35 3.66
CA ARG A 389 27.54 1.49 4.54
C ARG A 389 27.25 2.79 3.80
N THR A 390 26.21 3.48 4.23
CA THR A 390 25.78 4.73 3.60
C THR A 390 24.88 5.53 4.54
N SER A 391 24.92 6.84 4.42
CA SER A 391 24.04 7.75 5.15
C SER A 391 22.56 7.70 4.69
N TYR A 392 22.25 7.01 3.59
CA TYR A 392 20.89 6.82 3.11
C TYR A 392 20.18 5.59 3.69
N GLY A 393 20.82 4.88 4.62
CA GLY A 393 20.24 3.74 5.34
C GLY A 393 20.07 4.01 6.81
N VAL A 394 19.00 3.48 7.42
CA VAL A 394 18.70 3.54 8.85
C VAL A 394 18.33 2.13 9.31
N LEU A 395 19.06 1.61 10.29
CA LEU A 395 18.86 0.28 10.85
C LEU A 395 18.31 0.38 12.28
N ASP A 396 17.25 -0.35 12.57
CA ASP A 396 16.70 -0.54 13.91
C ASP A 396 17.24 -1.80 14.61
N SER A 397 16.82 -2.05 15.86
CA SER A 397 17.30 -3.17 16.68
C SER A 397 16.41 -4.41 16.62
N GLY A 398 15.36 -4.48 15.77
CA GLY A 398 14.67 -5.76 15.61
C GLY A 398 13.15 -5.76 15.44
N TYR A 399 12.47 -6.49 16.34
CA TYR A 399 11.06 -6.87 16.19
C TYR A 399 10.24 -6.51 17.41
N LYS A 400 8.99 -6.11 17.19
CA LYS A 400 7.94 -6.01 18.22
C LYS A 400 6.91 -7.11 18.07
N GLN A 401 6.28 -7.51 19.16
CA GLN A 401 5.07 -8.31 19.15
C GLN A 401 3.87 -7.37 19.13
N ARG A 402 2.94 -7.63 18.22
CA ARG A 402 1.65 -6.93 18.12
C ARG A 402 0.49 -7.92 18.03
N TYR A 403 -0.72 -7.46 18.31
CA TYR A 403 -1.93 -8.22 18.11
C TYR A 403 -2.44 -8.07 16.66
N ASP A 404 -2.66 -9.20 16.00
CA ASP A 404 -3.30 -9.29 14.68
C ASP A 404 -4.80 -9.48 14.88
N ARG A 405 -5.54 -8.40 14.73
CA ARG A 405 -7.00 -8.38 14.89
C ARG A 405 -7.77 -9.12 13.80
N TYR A 406 -7.11 -9.45 12.68
CA TYR A 406 -7.75 -10.14 11.56
C TYR A 406 -7.76 -11.66 11.73
N ASN A 407 -6.75 -12.19 12.44
CA ASN A 407 -6.56 -13.61 12.65
C ASN A 407 -6.60 -14.02 14.13
N ASP A 408 -6.84 -13.08 15.05
CA ASP A 408 -6.89 -13.30 16.51
C ASP A 408 -5.62 -13.96 17.06
N VAL A 409 -4.44 -13.48 16.64
CA VAL A 409 -3.14 -14.02 17.07
C VAL A 409 -2.14 -12.92 17.36
N PHE A 410 -1.12 -13.21 18.17
CA PHE A 410 0.03 -12.32 18.34
C PHE A 410 1.10 -12.61 17.29
N ARG A 411 1.60 -11.58 16.63
CA ARG A 411 2.64 -11.68 15.61
C ARG A 411 3.88 -10.87 15.95
N TRP A 412 5.02 -11.38 15.51
CA TRP A 412 6.27 -10.63 15.48
C TRP A 412 6.37 -9.87 14.16
N THR A 413 6.58 -8.56 14.24
CA THR A 413 6.70 -7.66 13.08
C THR A 413 7.97 -6.85 13.17
N PRO A 414 8.69 -6.62 12.06
CA PRO A 414 9.89 -5.79 12.05
C PRO A 414 9.55 -4.32 12.31
N LEU A 415 10.50 -3.58 12.88
CA LEU A 415 10.29 -2.21 13.34
C LEU A 415 10.42 -1.15 12.24
N ASN A 416 10.90 -1.49 11.03
CA ASN A 416 11.16 -0.50 9.99
C ASN A 416 9.94 0.34 9.59
N GLY A 417 8.73 -0.23 9.66
CA GLY A 417 7.48 0.50 9.46
C GLY A 417 7.20 1.55 10.53
N ASP A 418 7.47 1.19 11.81
CA ASP A 418 7.34 2.15 12.92
C ASP A 418 8.36 3.28 12.82
N ILE A 419 9.64 2.94 12.51
CA ILE A 419 10.70 3.96 12.41
C ILE A 419 10.38 4.95 11.28
N ALA A 420 9.94 4.45 10.12
CA ALA A 420 9.44 5.30 9.04
C ALA A 420 8.27 6.17 9.50
N GLY A 421 7.32 5.59 10.22
CA GLY A 421 6.18 6.29 10.79
C GLY A 421 6.56 7.38 11.81
N LEU A 422 7.55 7.12 12.67
CA LEU A 422 8.08 8.12 13.61
C LEU A 422 8.72 9.31 12.88
N ILE A 423 9.38 9.05 11.76
CA ILE A 423 9.93 10.10 10.90
C ILE A 423 8.80 10.95 10.35
N VAL A 424 7.76 10.35 9.75
CA VAL A 424 6.59 11.07 9.23
C VAL A 424 5.91 11.89 10.31
N ARG A 425 5.65 11.30 11.48
CA ARG A 425 5.06 12.03 12.62
C ARG A 425 5.92 13.21 13.07
N THR A 426 7.24 13.08 13.02
CA THR A 426 8.16 14.18 13.36
C THR A 426 8.05 15.30 12.35
N ASP A 427 7.97 14.99 11.05
CA ASP A 427 7.78 15.98 9.99
C ASP A 427 6.46 16.76 10.12
N GLU A 428 5.38 16.04 10.49
CA GLU A 428 4.05 16.67 10.67
C GLU A 428 3.94 17.52 11.93
N GLN A 429 4.64 17.14 13.01
CA GLN A 429 4.56 17.84 14.29
C GLN A 429 5.57 18.99 14.42
N THR A 430 6.71 18.85 13.77
CA THR A 430 7.80 19.81 13.80
C THR A 430 8.34 20.06 12.39
N ASP A 431 9.51 19.51 12.06
CA ASP A 431 10.15 19.63 10.76
C ASP A 431 11.04 18.41 10.45
N PRO A 432 11.34 18.14 9.17
CA PRO A 432 12.15 17.00 8.76
C PRO A 432 13.58 16.94 9.32
N TRP A 433 14.11 18.06 9.79
CA TRP A 433 15.45 18.16 10.38
C TRP A 433 15.49 17.95 11.89
N PHE A 434 14.37 17.58 12.51
CA PHE A 434 14.35 17.13 13.90
C PHE A 434 14.59 15.64 14.00
N SER A 435 15.28 15.21 15.08
CA SER A 435 15.48 13.80 15.36
C SER A 435 14.15 13.10 15.68
N PRO A 436 13.82 11.95 15.05
CA PRO A 436 12.62 11.19 15.36
C PRO A 436 12.73 10.39 16.66
N ALA A 437 13.92 10.37 17.29
CA ALA A 437 14.21 9.61 18.49
C ALA A 437 13.88 10.37 19.78
N GLY A 438 13.89 9.64 20.88
CA GLY A 438 13.78 10.18 22.25
C GLY A 438 12.35 10.18 22.80
N TYR A 439 12.22 10.67 24.04
CA TYR A 439 10.98 10.59 24.82
C TYR A 439 9.80 11.36 24.23
N ASN A 440 10.08 12.46 23.55
CA ASN A 440 9.04 13.35 23.02
C ASN A 440 8.44 12.86 21.69
N ARG A 441 9.26 12.29 20.81
CA ARG A 441 8.88 11.93 19.44
C ARG A 441 9.03 10.46 19.10
N GLY A 442 9.94 9.74 19.81
CA GLY A 442 10.32 8.36 19.50
C GLY A 442 9.38 7.27 20.04
N GLN A 443 8.21 7.59 20.58
CA GLN A 443 7.31 6.62 21.16
C GLN A 443 6.58 5.79 20.10
N LEU A 444 6.74 4.44 20.16
CA LEU A 444 6.11 3.48 19.25
C LEU A 444 4.67 3.17 19.65
N LYS A 445 3.84 2.86 18.66
CA LYS A 445 2.45 2.43 18.83
C LYS A 445 2.31 0.90 18.72
N ASN A 446 1.22 0.36 19.24
CA ASN A 446 0.82 -1.04 19.06
C ASN A 446 1.90 -2.07 19.46
N VAL A 447 2.62 -1.82 20.54
CA VAL A 447 3.68 -2.70 21.06
C VAL A 447 3.15 -3.47 22.26
N VAL A 448 3.12 -4.80 22.17
CA VAL A 448 2.86 -5.68 23.32
C VAL A 448 4.17 -5.92 24.07
N LYS A 449 5.22 -6.31 23.36
CA LYS A 449 6.59 -6.43 23.86
C LYS A 449 7.61 -6.38 22.72
N LEU A 450 8.86 -6.10 23.05
CA LEU A 450 9.98 -6.24 22.11
C LEU A 450 10.51 -7.68 22.11
N ALA A 451 11.03 -8.13 20.95
CA ALA A 451 11.76 -9.40 20.86
C ALA A 451 13.09 -9.31 21.61
N TYR A 452 13.76 -8.18 21.46
CA TYR A 452 15.01 -7.83 22.12
C TYR A 452 14.91 -6.42 22.71
N ASN A 453 15.18 -6.28 24.00
CA ASN A 453 15.25 -4.98 24.70
C ASN A 453 16.70 -4.74 25.15
N PRO A 454 17.54 -4.06 24.34
CA PRO A 454 18.97 -3.96 24.61
C PRO A 454 19.28 -3.19 25.89
N GLY A 455 20.07 -3.81 26.78
CA GLY A 455 20.61 -3.20 27.98
C GLY A 455 21.62 -2.08 27.67
N LYS A 456 22.10 -1.37 28.70
CA LYS A 456 23.09 -0.29 28.48
C LYS A 456 24.36 -0.82 27.81
N ALA A 457 24.89 -1.97 28.28
CA ALA A 457 26.09 -2.58 27.73
C ALA A 457 25.94 -2.96 26.23
N ASP A 458 24.75 -3.46 25.85
CA ASP A 458 24.48 -3.81 24.45
C ASP A 458 24.35 -2.55 23.59
N ARG A 459 23.69 -1.50 24.09
CA ARG A 459 23.59 -0.22 23.39
C ARG A 459 24.94 0.45 23.17
N ASP A 460 25.85 0.34 24.15
CA ASP A 460 27.20 0.89 24.05
C ASP A 460 28.01 0.22 22.90
N VAL A 461 27.59 -0.96 22.43
CA VAL A 461 28.19 -1.67 21.29
C VAL A 461 27.38 -1.45 20.01
N LEU A 462 26.05 -1.57 20.06
CA LEU A 462 25.17 -1.48 18.88
C LEU A 462 25.11 -0.06 18.30
N TYR A 463 25.04 0.97 19.16
CA TYR A 463 24.88 2.34 18.71
C TYR A 463 26.09 2.87 17.93
N PRO A 464 27.36 2.64 18.34
CA PRO A 464 28.53 2.97 17.50
C PRO A 464 28.53 2.25 16.15
N ALA A 465 28.00 1.03 16.06
CA ALA A 465 27.91 0.26 14.81
C ALA A 465 26.82 0.77 13.84
N GLY A 466 26.07 1.82 14.20
CA GLY A 466 25.00 2.39 13.34
C GLY A 466 23.62 1.76 13.56
N VAL A 467 23.43 0.96 14.62
CA VAL A 467 22.13 0.39 14.97
C VAL A 467 21.39 1.33 15.91
N ASN A 468 20.15 1.65 15.62
CA ASN A 468 19.30 2.49 16.47
C ASN A 468 18.51 1.62 17.44
N PRO A 469 18.85 1.62 18.74
CA PRO A 469 18.15 0.80 19.71
C PRO A 469 16.71 1.25 19.90
N VAL A 470 15.79 0.30 19.91
CA VAL A 470 14.42 0.49 20.38
C VAL A 470 14.33 -0.19 21.74
N ILE A 471 13.91 0.57 22.75
CA ILE A 471 13.90 0.11 24.14
C ILE A 471 12.55 0.33 24.80
N THR A 472 12.21 -0.56 25.74
CA THR A 472 11.05 -0.38 26.62
C THR A 472 11.54 0.05 27.99
N GLN A 473 11.05 1.19 28.46
CA GLN A 473 11.38 1.72 29.79
C GLN A 473 10.13 1.87 30.65
N PRO A 474 10.21 1.52 31.95
CA PRO A 474 9.11 1.73 32.87
C PRO A 474 8.67 3.20 32.92
N GLY A 475 7.38 3.45 32.79
CA GLY A 475 6.79 4.80 32.81
C GLY A 475 6.86 5.57 31.49
N HIS A 476 7.64 5.12 30.50
CA HIS A 476 7.80 5.81 29.22
C HIS A 476 7.35 4.99 28.00
N GLY A 477 7.06 3.70 28.21
CA GLY A 477 6.69 2.80 27.11
C GLY A 477 7.87 2.38 26.23
N THR A 478 7.60 2.05 24.97
CA THR A 478 8.61 1.64 23.99
C THR A 478 8.98 2.83 23.11
N ILE A 479 10.28 3.12 23.05
CA ILE A 479 10.81 4.30 22.37
C ILE A 479 12.00 3.97 21.46
N LEU A 480 12.12 4.70 20.37
CA LEU A 480 13.34 4.77 19.56
C LEU A 480 14.40 5.58 20.33
N PHE A 481 15.53 4.96 20.62
CA PHE A 481 16.60 5.55 21.45
C PHE A 481 17.92 5.73 20.67
N GLY A 482 17.83 6.08 19.41
CA GLY A 482 18.98 6.35 18.53
C GLY A 482 18.55 7.04 17.26
N ASP A 483 19.43 7.83 16.66
CA ASP A 483 19.19 8.62 15.45
C ASP A 483 20.37 8.55 14.45
N LYS A 484 21.08 7.43 14.39
CA LYS A 484 22.18 7.19 13.47
C LYS A 484 21.72 6.66 12.12
N THR A 485 22.48 7.04 11.09
CA THR A 485 22.47 6.39 9.77
C THR A 485 23.45 5.22 9.75
N LEU A 486 23.51 4.47 8.64
CA LEU A 486 24.51 3.42 8.40
C LEU A 486 25.89 3.97 7.98
N GLU A 487 26.13 5.28 8.08
CA GLU A 487 27.41 5.91 7.75
C GLU A 487 28.49 5.49 8.74
N ASP A 488 29.63 4.99 8.22
CA ASP A 488 30.78 4.56 9.03
C ASP A 488 31.64 5.73 9.51
N LEU A 489 31.70 6.79 8.69
CA LEU A 489 32.53 7.93 8.96
C LEU A 489 31.86 8.85 9.99
N THR A 490 32.65 9.34 10.92
CA THR A 490 32.19 10.40 11.85
C THR A 490 32.13 11.73 11.11
N ASN A 491 31.07 11.94 10.34
CA ASN A 491 30.81 13.14 9.58
C ASN A 491 29.45 13.76 9.94
N ALA A 492 29.01 14.78 9.20
CA ALA A 492 27.72 15.41 9.46
C ALA A 492 26.53 14.51 9.12
N PHE A 493 26.72 13.53 8.22
CA PHE A 493 25.67 12.66 7.70
C PHE A 493 25.50 11.35 8.50
N ASP A 494 26.22 11.17 9.62
CA ASP A 494 26.05 10.06 10.53
C ASP A 494 24.74 10.10 11.31
N ARG A 495 23.93 11.16 11.12
CA ARG A 495 22.66 11.41 11.81
C ARG A 495 21.48 11.49 10.84
N ILE A 496 20.35 10.88 11.23
CA ILE A 496 19.11 10.86 10.47
C ILE A 496 18.62 12.28 10.20
N ASN A 497 18.60 13.13 11.21
CA ASN A 497 18.11 14.51 11.11
C ASN A 497 18.92 15.34 10.11
N VAL A 498 20.24 15.21 10.09
CA VAL A 498 21.11 15.96 9.17
C VAL A 498 20.96 15.42 7.75
N ARG A 499 20.96 14.09 7.55
CA ARG A 499 20.76 13.53 6.21
C ARG A 499 19.41 13.94 5.64
N ARG A 500 18.36 13.92 6.43
CA ARG A 500 17.02 14.35 5.99
C ARG A 500 16.96 15.85 5.69
N LEU A 501 17.60 16.69 6.50
CA LEU A 501 17.74 18.11 6.19
C LEU A 501 18.31 18.30 4.78
N PHE A 502 19.43 17.66 4.47
CA PHE A 502 20.06 17.80 3.16
C PHE A 502 19.19 17.27 2.02
N ILE A 503 18.53 16.11 2.18
CA ILE A 503 17.60 15.58 1.18
C ILE A 503 16.49 16.61 0.86
N ILE A 504 15.89 17.22 1.87
CA ILE A 504 14.82 18.21 1.67
C ILE A 504 15.34 19.47 0.99
N LEU A 505 16.50 19.96 1.44
CA LEU A 505 17.11 21.15 0.84
C LEU A 505 17.50 20.88 -0.64
N GLU A 506 18.15 19.76 -0.91
CA GLU A 506 18.56 19.34 -2.25
C GLU A 506 17.34 19.19 -3.18
N LYS A 507 16.27 18.52 -2.73
CA LYS A 507 15.02 18.39 -3.50
C LYS A 507 14.38 19.75 -3.79
N ALA A 508 14.22 20.59 -2.78
CA ALA A 508 13.53 21.86 -2.91
C ALA A 508 14.31 22.83 -3.81
N ILE A 509 15.62 22.95 -3.60
CA ILE A 509 16.47 23.84 -4.38
C ILE A 509 16.63 23.32 -5.81
N SER A 510 16.83 22.01 -6.03
CA SER A 510 16.90 21.45 -7.37
C SER A 510 15.62 21.66 -8.16
N LYS A 511 14.45 21.52 -7.50
CA LYS A 511 13.16 21.78 -8.16
C LYS A 511 12.99 23.25 -8.53
N ALA A 512 13.43 24.16 -7.66
CA ALA A 512 13.41 25.58 -7.95
C ALA A 512 14.43 25.97 -9.03
N ALA A 513 15.65 25.40 -8.98
CA ALA A 513 16.71 25.64 -9.97
C ALA A 513 16.34 25.20 -11.40
N LYS A 514 15.36 24.28 -11.56
CA LYS A 514 14.85 23.91 -12.91
C LYS A 514 14.31 25.09 -13.68
N SER A 515 13.85 26.16 -13.02
CA SER A 515 13.37 27.39 -13.66
C SER A 515 14.49 28.21 -14.31
N THR A 516 15.76 27.99 -13.94
CA THR A 516 16.92 28.66 -14.53
C THR A 516 17.53 27.89 -15.71
N LEU A 517 17.01 26.70 -16.03
CA LEU A 517 17.46 25.95 -17.21
C LEU A 517 17.12 26.70 -18.50
N PHE A 518 18.05 26.75 -19.41
CA PHE A 518 17.98 27.44 -20.70
C PHE A 518 18.05 28.97 -20.62
N GLU A 519 18.25 29.56 -19.42
CA GLU A 519 18.56 30.97 -19.24
C GLU A 519 20.07 31.25 -19.46
N PHE A 520 20.44 32.52 -19.66
CA PHE A 520 21.83 32.92 -19.83
C PHE A 520 22.56 32.87 -18.47
N ASN A 521 23.83 32.41 -18.48
CA ASN A 521 24.68 32.51 -17.30
C ASN A 521 25.29 33.91 -17.19
N ASP A 522 24.51 34.88 -16.76
CA ASP A 522 24.91 36.26 -16.55
C ASP A 522 24.76 36.68 -15.07
N ALA A 523 25.19 37.88 -14.75
CA ALA A 523 25.11 38.42 -13.40
C ALA A 523 23.66 38.53 -12.88
N PHE A 524 22.68 38.73 -13.77
CA PHE A 524 21.28 38.81 -13.42
C PHE A 524 20.72 37.46 -13.00
N THR A 525 20.91 36.41 -13.80
CA THR A 525 20.44 35.05 -13.51
C THR A 525 21.10 34.52 -12.24
N ARG A 526 22.42 34.77 -12.04
CA ARG A 526 23.12 34.40 -10.82
C ARG A 526 22.55 35.07 -9.57
N ALA A 527 22.27 36.39 -9.65
CA ALA A 527 21.63 37.13 -8.57
C ALA A 527 20.19 36.65 -8.30
N GLN A 528 19.44 36.32 -9.35
CA GLN A 528 18.09 35.76 -9.23
C GLN A 528 18.10 34.41 -8.49
N PHE A 529 19.05 33.52 -8.80
CA PHE A 529 19.23 32.26 -8.10
C PHE A 529 19.54 32.48 -6.60
N VAL A 530 20.48 33.35 -6.27
CA VAL A 530 20.81 33.68 -4.87
C VAL A 530 19.58 34.25 -4.14
N ASN A 531 18.86 35.17 -4.75
CA ASN A 531 17.66 35.80 -4.18
C ASN A 531 16.50 34.82 -3.99
N MET A 532 16.47 33.72 -4.76
CA MET A 532 15.50 32.64 -4.61
C MET A 532 15.90 31.68 -3.46
N VAL A 533 17.17 31.31 -3.34
CA VAL A 533 17.66 30.32 -2.39
C VAL A 533 17.86 30.86 -0.98
N GLU A 534 18.42 32.08 -0.83
CA GLU A 534 18.72 32.67 0.49
C GLU A 534 17.50 32.81 1.40
N PRO A 535 16.33 33.34 0.96
CA PRO A 535 15.15 33.46 1.80
C PRO A 535 14.67 32.10 2.33
N TYR A 536 14.72 31.05 1.49
CA TYR A 536 14.37 29.69 1.88
C TYR A 536 15.31 29.16 2.97
N LEU A 537 16.63 29.29 2.79
CA LEU A 537 17.60 28.86 3.80
C LEU A 537 17.49 29.67 5.10
N ARG A 538 17.10 30.94 5.00
CA ARG A 538 16.83 31.82 6.17
C ARG A 538 15.59 31.36 6.94
N ASP A 539 14.54 30.92 6.24
CA ASP A 539 13.37 30.30 6.88
C ASP A 539 13.76 29.00 7.61
N VAL A 540 14.52 28.12 6.95
CA VAL A 540 15.05 26.89 7.58
C VAL A 540 15.94 27.21 8.80
N GLN A 541 16.73 28.28 8.75
CA GLN A 541 17.52 28.76 9.88
C GLN A 541 16.62 29.25 11.03
N GLY A 542 15.58 30.05 10.71
CA GLY A 542 14.59 30.51 11.69
C GLY A 542 13.85 29.35 12.37
N ARG A 543 13.62 28.24 11.64
CA ARG A 543 13.01 26.99 12.12
C ARG A 543 14.01 26.02 12.71
N ARG A 544 15.26 26.46 13.03
CA ARG A 544 16.31 25.71 13.73
C ARG A 544 16.91 24.53 12.93
N GLY A 545 16.79 24.52 11.60
CA GLY A 545 17.37 23.48 10.75
C GLY A 545 18.88 23.63 10.57
N VAL A 546 19.34 24.87 10.48
CA VAL A 546 20.75 25.21 10.29
C VAL A 546 21.21 26.28 11.27
N TYR A 547 22.47 26.25 11.67
CA TYR A 547 23.07 27.32 12.48
C TYR A 547 23.46 28.52 11.61
N ASP A 548 23.98 28.23 10.41
CA ASP A 548 24.49 29.24 9.49
C ASP A 548 24.54 28.68 8.08
N PHE A 549 24.45 29.56 7.07
CA PHE A 549 24.56 29.17 5.68
C PHE A 549 25.21 30.30 4.85
N LYS A 550 25.73 29.95 3.68
CA LYS A 550 26.22 30.87 2.67
C LYS A 550 25.93 30.34 1.29
N VAL A 551 25.38 31.18 0.43
CA VAL A 551 25.18 30.89 -1.01
C VAL A 551 26.21 31.69 -1.80
N VAL A 552 26.91 31.02 -2.70
CA VAL A 552 27.87 31.63 -3.61
C VAL A 552 27.46 31.27 -5.04
N CYS A 553 27.12 32.26 -5.81
CA CYS A 553 26.81 32.12 -7.24
C CYS A 553 27.20 33.42 -7.92
N ASP A 554 28.50 33.58 -8.15
CA ASP A 554 29.10 34.80 -8.71
C ASP A 554 30.21 34.44 -9.72
N GLU A 555 31.06 35.39 -10.06
CA GLU A 555 32.15 35.19 -11.02
C GLU A 555 33.26 34.26 -10.49
N SER A 556 33.34 34.06 -9.18
CA SER A 556 34.36 33.17 -8.57
C SER A 556 34.13 31.71 -8.87
N ASN A 557 32.87 31.27 -8.98
CA ASN A 557 32.49 29.90 -9.32
C ASN A 557 31.86 29.74 -10.71
N ASN A 558 31.50 30.84 -11.39
CA ASN A 558 31.06 30.86 -12.78
C ASN A 558 32.09 31.59 -13.64
N THR A 559 33.24 30.98 -13.83
CA THR A 559 34.32 31.51 -14.67
C THR A 559 33.96 31.45 -16.16
N GLY A 560 34.72 32.15 -17.03
CA GLY A 560 34.52 32.05 -18.49
C GLY A 560 34.53 30.61 -19.01
N GLU A 561 35.37 29.73 -18.47
CA GLU A 561 35.40 28.31 -18.84
C GLU A 561 34.14 27.52 -18.47
N VAL A 562 33.51 27.87 -17.34
CA VAL A 562 32.22 27.29 -16.91
C VAL A 562 31.10 27.74 -17.84
N ILE A 563 31.09 29.05 -18.19
CA ILE A 563 30.12 29.63 -19.11
C ILE A 563 30.27 29.01 -20.51
N ASP A 564 31.51 28.84 -21.00
CA ASP A 564 31.80 28.23 -22.32
C ASP A 564 31.37 26.75 -22.40
N ARG A 565 31.31 26.04 -21.26
CA ARG A 565 30.75 24.68 -21.17
C ARG A 565 29.23 24.62 -21.01
N ASN A 566 28.55 25.77 -21.08
CA ASN A 566 27.11 25.90 -20.81
C ASN A 566 26.70 25.39 -19.41
N GLU A 567 27.56 25.58 -18.42
CA GLU A 567 27.32 25.17 -17.04
C GLU A 567 26.98 26.39 -16.19
N PHE A 568 26.19 26.15 -15.13
CA PHE A 568 25.84 27.13 -14.10
C PHE A 568 26.14 26.50 -12.74
N VAL A 569 26.97 27.14 -11.92
CA VAL A 569 27.42 26.63 -10.63
C VAL A 569 26.94 27.52 -9.49
N GLY A 570 26.21 26.93 -8.55
CA GLY A 570 25.84 27.56 -7.30
C GLY A 570 26.31 26.71 -6.11
N ASP A 571 27.20 27.27 -5.29
CA ASP A 571 27.71 26.62 -4.09
C ASP A 571 26.91 27.01 -2.86
N ILE A 572 26.41 26.02 -2.13
CA ILE A 572 25.61 26.22 -0.93
C ILE A 572 26.31 25.58 0.26
N TYR A 573 26.85 26.43 1.14
CA TYR A 573 27.52 26.02 2.38
C TYR A 573 26.54 26.04 3.54
N ILE A 574 26.44 24.93 4.28
CA ILE A 574 25.45 24.75 5.36
C ILE A 574 26.15 24.22 6.62
N LYS A 575 25.87 24.86 7.75
CA LYS A 575 26.18 24.35 9.09
C LYS A 575 24.93 23.74 9.72
N PRO A 576 24.70 22.43 9.64
CA PRO A 576 23.47 21.78 10.12
C PRO A 576 23.37 21.82 11.64
N ALA A 577 22.15 21.93 12.15
CA ALA A 577 21.87 21.75 13.57
C ALA A 577 22.02 20.26 13.95
N ARG A 578 22.68 19.99 15.07
CA ARG A 578 22.92 18.61 15.56
C ARG A 578 22.05 18.30 16.77
N SER A 579 21.56 17.07 16.85
CA SER A 579 20.84 16.54 18.01
C SER A 579 21.78 16.34 19.20
N ILE A 580 21.26 16.52 20.42
CA ILE A 580 22.00 16.26 21.67
C ILE A 580 21.87 14.79 22.00
N ASN A 581 22.99 14.05 22.02
CA ASN A 581 23.03 12.63 22.36
C ASN A 581 23.63 12.35 23.74
N PHE A 582 24.47 13.27 24.26
CA PHE A 582 25.14 13.12 25.55
C PHE A 582 24.91 14.37 26.39
N ILE A 583 24.46 14.16 27.62
CA ILE A 583 24.27 15.22 28.62
C ILE A 583 25.17 14.89 29.80
N THR A 584 26.12 15.76 30.10
CA THR A 584 26.94 15.68 31.32
C THR A 584 26.38 16.62 32.37
N LEU A 585 26.01 16.12 33.50
CA LEU A 585 25.55 16.91 34.64
C LEU A 585 26.61 16.88 35.74
N ASN A 586 27.19 18.04 36.05
CA ASN A 586 28.18 18.17 37.12
C ASN A 586 27.50 18.72 38.38
N PHE A 587 27.40 17.90 39.41
CA PHE A 587 26.91 18.32 40.71
C PHE A 587 28.10 18.62 41.62
N VAL A 588 28.28 19.89 41.98
CA VAL A 588 29.39 20.32 42.85
C VAL A 588 28.84 20.66 44.23
N ALA A 589 29.19 19.87 45.22
CA ALA A 589 28.88 20.18 46.63
C ALA A 589 29.87 21.20 47.17
N VAL A 590 29.39 22.36 47.56
CA VAL A 590 30.19 23.47 48.10
C VAL A 590 29.94 23.62 49.60
N ARG A 591 30.99 23.92 50.34
CA ARG A 591 30.85 24.24 51.78
C ARG A 591 30.07 25.52 51.98
N THR A 592 29.32 25.64 53.08
CA THR A 592 28.39 26.75 53.36
C THR A 592 29.04 28.15 53.33
N ALA A 593 30.37 28.24 53.51
CA ALA A 593 31.13 29.48 53.56
C ALA A 593 31.80 29.87 52.22
N VAL A 594 31.55 29.13 51.08
CA VAL A 594 32.19 29.40 49.80
C VAL A 594 31.22 30.11 48.88
N ASP A 595 31.62 31.27 48.34
CA ASP A 595 30.85 31.97 47.31
C ASP A 595 30.82 31.17 45.99
N PHE A 596 29.62 30.94 45.45
CA PHE A 596 29.42 30.20 44.19
C PHE A 596 30.21 30.80 43.03
N ASN A 597 30.39 32.15 42.98
CA ASN A 597 31.14 32.82 41.93
C ASN A 597 32.62 32.42 41.85
N THR A 598 33.19 31.91 42.95
CA THR A 598 34.58 31.42 42.98
C THR A 598 34.77 30.01 42.45
N VAL A 599 33.67 29.26 42.30
CA VAL A 599 33.66 27.84 41.90
C VAL A 599 33.13 27.66 40.49
N ILE A 600 32.29 28.61 40.02
CA ILE A 600 31.72 28.55 38.66
C ILE A 600 32.84 28.64 37.62
N GLY A 601 32.88 27.66 36.70
CA GLY A 601 33.81 27.60 35.55
C GLY A 601 35.18 26.98 35.83
N LYS A 602 35.38 26.32 37.01
CA LYS A 602 36.65 25.61 37.37
C LYS A 602 36.60 24.10 37.18
N PHE A 603 35.56 23.56 36.55
CA PHE A 603 35.37 22.13 36.31
C PHE A 603 35.15 21.81 34.84
#